data_0a3c1fd3a6023b0ca80cd8d98815c8b8
#
_entry.id   0a3c1fd3a6023b0ca80cd8d98815c8b8
#
_cell.length_a   1.000
_cell.length_b   1.000
_cell.length_c   1.000
_cell.angle_alpha   90.00
_cell.angle_beta   90.00
_cell.angle_gamma   90.00
#
_symmetry.space_group_name_H-M   'P 1'
#
loop_
_entity.id
_entity.type
_entity.pdbx_description
1 polymer ?
#
loop_
_entity_poly.entity_id
_entity_poly.type
_entity_poly.pdbx_seq_one_letter_code
_entity_poly.pdbx_strand_id
1 'polypeptide(L)'
;MPGEIVEVYRAPLRGGERDPREVVETYRQRDSREVVESYRRPVPVRRASPAGNAALRSVKRRGAFQGRRAGLYKFLICVAVLAGLAAGARAMDWFYYDWYQDEWWPGEMVHETETAEITIPGWPVDQGAGLSVSRDQGEPLTAQEVYRLLNPAVVTVQCATGEGISVGTGVIFSEDGYIITNHHVVRGGSECYVTLDTGRTMEVCFVAGDENSDLAVLKVPPRELRLLPDEALPCASFGDSEKLVVGDPVYAIGAPRRLRGTLTNGIISAIDRDVEVEGRTMTLLQTNAALNSGNSGGPLISESGQVVGINVAKYMSDWNRDSVEGLGFAIPSAQLERIVNDLLKWGEVQPEPRLGIWVLTDEDGLLVDSVDPDTAAAAAGVRPGDYIIAAQGREVRTNQDLFRVRRTLYVGDRLELTLRRGDRVLEVTLELDEAAD
;
A
#
# COMPACT_ATOMS: atom_id res chain seq x y z
N MET A 1 -21.84 35.51 -0.20
CA MET A 1 -21.35 34.12 -0.13
C MET A 1 -21.17 33.64 -1.56
N PRO A 2 -20.00 33.24 -2.03
CA PRO A 2 -19.88 32.65 -3.35
C PRO A 2 -20.59 31.29 -3.35
N GLY A 3 -21.52 31.10 -4.32
CA GLY A 3 -22.24 29.86 -4.48
C GLY A 3 -21.33 28.71 -4.84
N GLU A 4 -21.57 27.55 -4.23
CA GLU A 4 -20.84 26.32 -4.47
C GLU A 4 -21.09 25.82 -5.91
N ILE A 5 -20.05 25.61 -6.70
CA ILE A 5 -20.12 25.11 -8.07
C ILE A 5 -20.23 23.60 -8.02
N VAL A 6 -21.38 23.06 -8.46
CA VAL A 6 -21.68 21.63 -8.32
C VAL A 6 -21.37 20.79 -9.56
N GLU A 7 -21.36 21.37 -10.76
CA GLU A 7 -21.08 20.63 -12.00
C GLU A 7 -20.54 21.52 -13.13
N VAL A 8 -19.50 21.00 -13.81
CA VAL A 8 -18.93 21.60 -15.02
C VAL A 8 -19.31 20.73 -16.22
N TYR A 9 -20.15 21.23 -17.12
CA TYR A 9 -20.50 20.52 -18.34
C TYR A 9 -19.71 21.04 -19.53
N ARG A 10 -19.08 20.14 -20.29
CA ARG A 10 -18.52 20.42 -21.60
C ARG A 10 -19.58 20.08 -22.67
N ALA A 11 -20.29 21.08 -23.17
CA ALA A 11 -21.27 20.87 -24.22
C ALA A 11 -20.62 20.84 -25.61
N PRO A 12 -20.97 19.91 -26.50
CA PRO A 12 -20.57 19.97 -27.92
C PRO A 12 -21.34 21.09 -28.64
N LEU A 13 -20.60 21.97 -29.29
CA LEU A 13 -21.19 22.99 -30.15
C LEU A 13 -21.96 22.33 -31.32
N ARG A 14 -23.23 22.70 -31.53
CA ARG A 14 -24.01 22.27 -32.68
C ARG A 14 -23.62 23.08 -33.92
N GLY A 15 -23.11 22.41 -34.93
CA GLY A 15 -23.11 22.82 -36.34
C GLY A 15 -22.36 24.10 -36.68
N GLY A 16 -21.08 24.00 -36.99
CA GLY A 16 -20.24 25.04 -37.55
C GLY A 16 -18.77 24.61 -37.48
N GLU A 17 -17.92 25.07 -38.39
CA GLU A 17 -16.48 24.76 -38.39
C GLU A 17 -15.86 25.07 -37.03
N ARG A 18 -15.23 24.06 -36.42
CA ARG A 18 -14.60 24.16 -35.10
C ARG A 18 -13.30 24.94 -35.19
N ASP A 19 -13.19 26.10 -34.56
CA ASP A 19 -11.90 26.68 -34.24
C ASP A 19 -11.34 25.88 -33.00
N PRO A 20 -10.23 25.13 -33.13
CA PRO A 20 -9.67 24.33 -32.04
C PRO A 20 -9.11 25.17 -30.89
N ARG A 21 -9.25 26.47 -30.90
CA ARG A 21 -8.73 27.45 -29.94
C ARG A 21 -9.79 28.01 -28.99
N GLU A 22 -11.07 27.63 -29.15
CA GLU A 22 -12.16 28.14 -28.33
C GLU A 22 -12.61 27.08 -27.31
N VAL A 23 -12.38 27.33 -26.01
CA VAL A 23 -12.90 26.52 -24.89
C VAL A 23 -14.07 27.29 -24.27
N VAL A 24 -15.27 26.70 -24.29
CA VAL A 24 -16.45 27.26 -23.65
C VAL A 24 -16.73 26.45 -22.38
N GLU A 25 -16.65 27.09 -21.21
CA GLU A 25 -16.99 26.52 -19.92
C GLU A 25 -18.30 27.14 -19.42
N THR A 26 -19.27 26.30 -19.04
CA THR A 26 -20.59 26.71 -18.55
C THR A 26 -20.75 26.27 -17.08
N TYR A 27 -21.08 27.21 -16.21
CA TYR A 27 -21.25 26.99 -14.78
C TYR A 27 -22.73 27.04 -14.38
N ARG A 28 -23.19 26.10 -13.53
CA ARG A 28 -24.53 26.08 -12.96
C ARG A 28 -24.49 26.10 -11.43
N GLN A 29 -25.38 26.87 -10.83
CA GLN A 29 -25.63 26.83 -9.40
C GLN A 29 -26.66 25.74 -9.02
N ARG A 30 -26.54 25.17 -7.83
CA ARG A 30 -27.31 23.99 -7.39
C ARG A 30 -28.84 24.20 -7.38
N ASP A 31 -29.32 25.41 -7.16
CA ASP A 31 -30.74 25.74 -6.98
C ASP A 31 -31.38 26.49 -8.15
N SER A 32 -30.65 26.75 -9.23
CA SER A 32 -31.20 27.39 -10.42
C SER A 32 -31.09 26.49 -11.63
N ARG A 33 -32.23 26.28 -12.31
CA ARG A 33 -32.26 25.56 -13.59
C ARG A 33 -31.73 26.37 -14.77
N GLU A 34 -31.30 27.60 -14.54
CA GLU A 34 -30.79 28.50 -15.58
C GLU A 34 -29.27 28.61 -15.55
N VAL A 35 -28.70 28.74 -16.72
CA VAL A 35 -27.29 29.01 -16.93
C VAL A 35 -26.95 30.41 -16.47
N VAL A 36 -26.10 30.57 -15.45
CA VAL A 36 -25.84 31.87 -14.83
C VAL A 36 -24.79 32.68 -15.59
N GLU A 37 -23.84 32.05 -16.26
CA GLU A 37 -22.82 32.76 -17.03
C GLU A 37 -22.09 31.86 -18.03
N SER A 38 -21.83 32.37 -19.24
CA SER A 38 -20.93 31.76 -20.21
C SER A 38 -19.68 32.66 -20.34
N TYR A 39 -18.53 32.16 -19.97
CA TYR A 39 -17.28 32.89 -20.07
C TYR A 39 -16.46 32.44 -21.28
N ARG A 40 -16.08 33.40 -22.15
CA ARG A 40 -15.13 33.16 -23.25
C ARG A 40 -13.77 33.66 -22.83
N ARG A 41 -12.79 32.80 -22.65
CA ARG A 41 -11.40 33.19 -22.48
C ARG A 41 -10.68 33.12 -23.82
N PRO A 42 -10.13 34.25 -24.34
CA PRO A 42 -9.25 34.21 -25.49
C PRO A 42 -7.89 33.64 -25.11
N VAL A 43 -7.44 32.62 -25.81
CA VAL A 43 -6.09 32.07 -25.67
C VAL A 43 -5.10 33.09 -26.26
N PRO A 44 -4.04 33.55 -25.56
CA PRO A 44 -3.09 34.50 -26.09
C PRO A 44 -2.31 33.88 -27.23
N VAL A 45 -2.51 34.42 -28.43
CA VAL A 45 -1.74 34.08 -29.63
C VAL A 45 -0.34 34.71 -29.49
N ARG A 46 0.70 33.89 -29.33
CA ARG A 46 2.07 34.36 -29.51
C ARG A 46 2.25 34.82 -30.98
N ARG A 47 2.32 36.12 -31.21
CA ARG A 47 2.74 36.68 -32.49
C ARG A 47 4.19 36.27 -32.75
N ALA A 48 4.39 35.50 -33.80
CA ALA A 48 5.71 35.31 -34.38
C ALA A 48 6.19 36.65 -34.98
N SER A 49 7.35 37.12 -34.57
CA SER A 49 8.00 38.29 -35.17
C SER A 49 8.36 37.98 -36.60
N PRO A 50 8.15 38.94 -37.53
CA PRO A 50 8.60 38.77 -38.92
C PRO A 50 10.13 38.93 -38.96
N ALA A 51 10.84 37.86 -39.30
CA ALA A 51 12.23 37.90 -39.65
C ALA A 51 12.38 38.62 -41.00
N GLY A 52 13.18 39.66 -40.97
CA GLY A 52 13.38 40.58 -42.07
C GLY A 52 13.98 39.93 -43.32
N ASN A 53 13.42 40.35 -44.44
CA ASN A 53 14.02 40.23 -45.75
C ASN A 53 15.29 41.12 -45.84
N ALA A 54 16.43 40.50 -46.01
CA ALA A 54 17.64 41.22 -46.44
C ALA A 54 18.34 40.47 -47.57
N ALA A 55 18.17 41.06 -48.75
CA ALA A 55 19.13 41.16 -49.82
C ALA A 55 19.85 39.95 -50.39
N LEU A 56 19.25 39.37 -51.42
CA LEU A 56 19.97 38.67 -52.50
C LEU A 56 20.73 39.72 -53.37
N ARG A 57 22.05 39.75 -53.23
CA ARG A 57 22.92 40.34 -54.28
C ARG A 57 23.64 39.23 -55.02
N SER A 58 23.40 39.18 -56.31
CA SER A 58 24.00 38.36 -57.35
C SER A 58 25.52 38.45 -57.37
N VAL A 59 26.22 37.30 -57.42
CA VAL A 59 27.56 37.20 -57.99
C VAL A 59 27.54 36.12 -59.08
N LYS A 60 27.91 36.61 -60.31
CA LYS A 60 28.01 35.86 -61.56
C LYS A 60 29.17 34.85 -61.57
N ARG A 61 28.86 33.65 -62.04
CA ARG A 61 29.64 32.68 -62.81
C ARG A 61 31.17 32.84 -62.94
N ARG A 62 31.87 31.72 -62.57
CA ARG A 62 32.81 31.00 -63.49
C ARG A 62 33.27 29.72 -62.82
N GLY A 63 33.30 28.62 -63.61
CA GLY A 63 33.99 27.37 -63.20
C GLY A 63 33.15 26.10 -63.36
N ALA A 64 33.06 25.66 -64.63
CA ALA A 64 32.46 24.34 -64.94
C ALA A 64 33.49 23.22 -64.76
N PHE A 65 32.94 21.98 -64.48
CA PHE A 65 33.64 20.74 -64.62
C PHE A 65 34.58 20.31 -63.47
N GLN A 66 33.98 19.86 -62.33
CA GLN A 66 34.55 18.75 -61.54
C GLN A 66 33.56 18.26 -60.42
N GLY A 67 32.24 18.43 -60.62
CA GLY A 67 31.22 18.26 -59.57
C GLY A 67 30.51 16.87 -59.47
N ARG A 68 30.60 15.98 -60.45
CA ARG A 68 29.77 14.78 -60.44
C ARG A 68 30.21 13.67 -59.50
N ARG A 69 31.50 13.54 -59.17
CA ARG A 69 32.00 12.52 -58.24
C ARG A 69 31.88 12.96 -56.77
N ALA A 70 32.02 14.25 -56.46
CA ALA A 70 31.88 14.77 -55.09
C ALA A 70 30.42 14.74 -54.60
N GLY A 71 29.44 14.95 -55.49
CA GLY A 71 28.02 14.81 -55.15
C GLY A 71 27.60 13.37 -54.83
N LEU A 72 28.14 12.41 -55.63
CA LEU A 72 27.87 10.99 -55.36
C LEU A 72 28.50 10.50 -54.04
N TYR A 73 29.72 10.94 -53.70
CA TYR A 73 30.35 10.64 -52.42
C TYR A 73 29.60 11.20 -51.24
N LYS A 74 29.14 12.47 -51.31
CA LYS A 74 28.32 13.08 -50.27
C LYS A 74 26.97 12.35 -50.09
N PHE A 75 26.34 11.96 -51.20
CA PHE A 75 25.12 11.19 -51.20
C PHE A 75 25.33 9.80 -50.58
N LEU A 76 26.39 9.08 -50.94
CA LEU A 76 26.71 7.76 -50.36
C LEU A 76 27.05 7.85 -48.86
N ILE A 77 27.73 8.91 -48.41
CA ILE A 77 27.98 9.17 -47.00
C ILE A 77 26.67 9.45 -46.26
N CYS A 78 25.78 10.27 -46.79
CA CYS A 78 24.47 10.52 -46.19
C CYS A 78 23.62 9.22 -46.10
N VAL A 79 23.63 8.38 -47.15
CA VAL A 79 22.92 7.09 -47.14
C VAL A 79 23.56 6.14 -46.13
N ALA A 80 24.87 6.08 -46.01
CA ALA A 80 25.55 5.26 -45.00
C ALA A 80 25.29 5.73 -43.58
N VAL A 81 25.24 7.03 -43.33
CA VAL A 81 24.89 7.60 -42.03
C VAL A 81 23.44 7.32 -41.68
N LEU A 82 22.52 7.50 -42.66
CA LEU A 82 21.10 7.17 -42.44
C LEU A 82 20.87 5.67 -42.25
N ALA A 83 21.60 4.84 -42.99
CA ALA A 83 21.54 3.37 -42.76
C ALA A 83 22.14 2.97 -41.40
N GLY A 84 23.22 3.62 -40.97
CA GLY A 84 23.81 3.43 -39.64
C GLY A 84 22.88 3.90 -38.51
N LEU A 85 22.20 5.02 -38.67
CA LEU A 85 21.20 5.52 -37.74
C LEU A 85 19.97 4.60 -37.70
N ALA A 86 19.51 4.09 -38.86
CA ALA A 86 18.40 3.15 -38.93
C ALA A 86 18.76 1.77 -38.35
N ALA A 87 20.01 1.31 -38.54
CA ALA A 87 20.50 0.10 -37.90
C ALA A 87 20.70 0.28 -36.39
N GLY A 88 21.19 1.45 -35.95
CA GLY A 88 21.29 1.81 -34.55
C GLY A 88 19.93 1.92 -33.87
N ALA A 89 18.93 2.52 -34.53
CA ALA A 89 17.56 2.59 -34.04
C ALA A 89 16.94 1.18 -33.92
N ARG A 90 17.14 0.31 -34.93
CA ARG A 90 16.70 -1.09 -34.86
C ARG A 90 17.44 -1.90 -33.80
N ALA A 91 18.72 -1.65 -33.57
CA ALA A 91 19.47 -2.30 -32.50
C ALA A 91 19.01 -1.79 -31.13
N MET A 92 18.68 -0.49 -31.01
CA MET A 92 18.07 0.07 -29.79
C MET A 92 16.64 -0.44 -29.59
N ASP A 93 15.82 -0.54 -30.64
CA ASP A 93 14.49 -1.16 -30.59
C ASP A 93 14.59 -2.64 -30.19
N TRP A 94 15.57 -3.37 -30.75
CA TRP A 94 15.80 -4.77 -30.38
C TRP A 94 16.31 -4.91 -28.95
N PHE A 95 17.25 -4.05 -28.52
CA PHE A 95 17.76 -4.01 -27.13
C PHE A 95 16.69 -3.55 -26.15
N TYR A 96 15.83 -2.59 -26.56
CA TYR A 96 14.69 -2.12 -25.76
C TYR A 96 13.58 -3.17 -25.72
N TYR A 97 13.35 -3.91 -26.81
CA TYR A 97 12.34 -4.97 -26.90
C TYR A 97 12.76 -6.23 -26.13
N ASP A 98 14.04 -6.63 -26.22
CA ASP A 98 14.61 -7.77 -25.49
C ASP A 98 14.70 -7.44 -23.98
N TRP A 99 15.07 -6.19 -23.63
CA TRP A 99 15.12 -5.73 -22.24
C TRP A 99 13.73 -5.51 -21.63
N TYR A 100 12.72 -5.21 -22.45
CA TYR A 100 11.32 -5.02 -22.01
C TYR A 100 10.54 -6.34 -22.00
N GLN A 101 10.93 -7.36 -22.79
CA GLN A 101 10.28 -8.67 -22.77
C GLN A 101 10.72 -9.54 -21.60
N ASP A 102 11.93 -9.38 -21.08
CA ASP A 102 12.38 -10.09 -19.87
C ASP A 102 11.76 -9.56 -18.57
N GLU A 103 11.06 -8.39 -18.59
CA GLU A 103 10.36 -7.84 -17.42
C GLU A 103 8.82 -7.95 -17.47
N TRP A 104 8.23 -8.41 -18.61
CA TRP A 104 6.76 -8.48 -18.73
C TRP A 104 6.34 -9.72 -19.55
N TRP A 105 6.34 -10.85 -18.88
CA TRP A 105 5.69 -12.07 -19.40
C TRP A 105 4.27 -12.16 -18.85
N PRO A 106 3.22 -12.14 -19.71
CA PRO A 106 1.94 -12.74 -19.39
C PRO A 106 2.01 -14.21 -19.83
N GLY A 107 2.69 -15.06 -19.08
CA GLY A 107 2.50 -16.49 -19.15
C GLY A 107 1.08 -16.82 -18.74
N GLU A 108 0.42 -17.68 -19.52
CA GLU A 108 -0.84 -18.30 -19.16
C GLU A 108 -0.77 -18.77 -17.71
N MET A 109 -1.66 -18.24 -16.85
CA MET A 109 -1.79 -18.70 -15.47
C MET A 109 -2.27 -20.15 -15.50
N VAL A 110 -1.33 -21.07 -15.40
CA VAL A 110 -1.62 -22.40 -14.87
C VAL A 110 -1.76 -22.20 -13.36
N HIS A 111 -2.99 -22.22 -12.87
CA HIS A 111 -3.29 -22.32 -11.45
C HIS A 111 -2.88 -23.73 -10.97
N GLU A 112 -1.61 -23.92 -10.69
CA GLU A 112 -1.16 -24.90 -9.73
C GLU A 112 -0.57 -24.10 -8.56
N THR A 113 -1.34 -24.00 -7.48
CA THR A 113 -0.90 -23.49 -6.18
C THR A 113 0.00 -24.53 -5.52
N GLU A 114 1.20 -24.75 -6.07
CA GLU A 114 2.30 -25.17 -5.20
C GLU A 114 2.70 -23.93 -4.41
N THR A 115 2.40 -23.94 -3.11
CA THR A 115 2.93 -22.97 -2.17
C THR A 115 4.44 -23.07 -2.23
N ALA A 116 5.09 -22.11 -2.90
CA ALA A 116 6.54 -22.11 -3.03
C ALA A 116 7.14 -22.02 -1.62
N GLU A 117 7.79 -23.10 -1.19
CA GLU A 117 8.32 -23.27 0.15
C GLU A 117 9.41 -22.23 0.43
N ILE A 118 9.34 -21.56 1.58
CA ILE A 118 10.37 -20.65 2.05
C ILE A 118 11.52 -21.49 2.62
N THR A 119 12.71 -21.39 2.01
CA THR A 119 13.91 -22.10 2.44
C THR A 119 15.00 -21.14 2.96
N ILE A 120 14.65 -19.86 3.21
CA ILE A 120 15.51 -18.92 3.92
C ILE A 120 15.93 -19.54 5.25
N PRO A 121 17.21 -19.41 5.69
CA PRO A 121 17.66 -19.95 6.96
C PRO A 121 16.73 -19.56 8.12
N GLY A 122 16.21 -20.54 8.86
CA GLY A 122 15.27 -20.31 9.94
C GLY A 122 15.92 -19.65 11.16
N TRP A 123 15.14 -18.84 11.88
CA TRP A 123 15.47 -18.32 13.20
C TRP A 123 14.43 -18.86 14.20
N PRO A 124 14.83 -19.33 15.40
CA PRO A 124 13.89 -19.86 16.37
C PRO A 124 12.90 -18.79 16.85
N VAL A 125 11.67 -19.20 17.14
CA VAL A 125 10.68 -18.34 17.80
C VAL A 125 11.20 -17.85 19.15
N ASP A 126 10.80 -16.64 19.53
CA ASP A 126 11.29 -15.95 20.74
C ASP A 126 10.12 -15.41 21.54
N GLN A 127 9.80 -16.05 22.66
CA GLN A 127 8.72 -15.65 23.56
C GLN A 127 9.00 -14.33 24.30
N GLY A 128 10.24 -13.85 24.29
CA GLY A 128 10.63 -12.58 24.92
C GLY A 128 10.53 -11.40 23.97
N ALA A 129 10.50 -11.64 22.65
CA ALA A 129 10.30 -10.62 21.66
C ALA A 129 8.80 -10.33 21.48
N GLY A 130 8.46 -9.09 21.13
CA GLY A 130 7.07 -8.72 20.89
C GLY A 130 6.94 -7.37 20.20
N LEU A 131 5.88 -7.23 19.42
CA LEU A 131 5.40 -5.97 18.90
C LEU A 131 4.42 -5.36 19.89
N SER A 132 4.58 -4.09 20.23
CA SER A 132 3.61 -3.34 21.02
C SER A 132 3.10 -2.12 20.26
N VAL A 133 1.81 -1.90 20.31
CA VAL A 133 1.14 -0.75 19.70
C VAL A 133 0.87 0.30 20.80
N SER A 134 1.43 1.50 20.61
CA SER A 134 1.21 2.62 21.53
C SER A 134 -0.19 3.18 21.35
N ARG A 135 -0.87 3.41 22.46
CA ARG A 135 -2.17 4.09 22.48
C ARG A 135 -2.06 5.62 22.58
N ASP A 136 -0.85 6.14 22.72
CA ASP A 136 -0.59 7.56 22.67
C ASP A 136 -0.32 7.98 21.22
N GLN A 137 -1.06 8.96 20.71
CA GLN A 137 -0.94 9.41 19.32
C GLN A 137 0.23 10.38 19.09
N GLY A 138 0.83 10.94 20.14
CA GLY A 138 1.89 11.92 20.00
C GLY A 138 1.42 13.24 19.34
N GLU A 139 2.36 14.15 19.15
CA GLU A 139 2.11 15.43 18.48
C GLU A 139 2.32 15.32 16.97
N PRO A 140 1.56 16.06 16.15
CA PRO A 140 1.73 16.08 14.71
C PRO A 140 3.12 16.56 14.28
N LEU A 141 3.73 15.86 13.33
CA LEU A 141 5.03 16.16 12.74
C LEU A 141 4.88 16.61 11.29
N THR A 142 5.84 17.38 10.81
CA THR A 142 5.94 17.66 9.36
C THR A 142 6.40 16.42 8.60
N ALA A 143 6.09 16.34 7.31
CA ALA A 143 6.54 15.25 6.43
C ALA A 143 8.07 15.03 6.46
N GLN A 144 8.84 16.12 6.64
CA GLN A 144 10.29 16.06 6.76
C GLN A 144 10.75 15.43 8.07
N GLU A 145 10.04 15.69 9.16
CA GLU A 145 10.32 15.11 10.48
C GLU A 145 9.92 13.64 10.51
N VAL A 146 8.74 13.29 9.97
CA VAL A 146 8.30 11.90 9.79
C VAL A 146 9.34 11.12 9.00
N TYR A 147 9.82 11.67 7.87
CA TYR A 147 10.84 11.01 7.06
C TYR A 147 12.14 10.79 7.83
N ARG A 148 12.66 11.82 8.53
CA ARG A 148 13.91 11.68 9.30
C ARG A 148 13.79 10.66 10.44
N LEU A 149 12.61 10.58 11.05
CA LEU A 149 12.35 9.68 12.17
C LEU A 149 12.27 8.23 11.68
N LEU A 150 11.50 7.96 10.62
CA LEU A 150 11.14 6.60 10.23
C LEU A 150 12.04 5.99 9.15
N ASN A 151 12.65 6.80 8.26
CA ASN A 151 13.47 6.27 7.17
C ASN A 151 14.61 5.35 7.63
N PRO A 152 15.30 5.61 8.77
CA PRO A 152 16.33 4.69 9.27
C PRO A 152 15.80 3.30 9.67
N ALA A 153 14.54 3.20 10.09
CA ALA A 153 13.89 1.94 10.47
C ALA A 153 13.25 1.20 9.26
N VAL A 154 13.30 1.79 8.07
CA VAL A 154 12.71 1.20 6.84
C VAL A 154 13.82 0.59 5.98
N VAL A 155 13.68 -0.68 5.65
CA VAL A 155 14.68 -1.43 4.90
C VAL A 155 14.13 -1.91 3.56
N THR A 156 15.00 -2.04 2.56
CA THR A 156 14.70 -2.78 1.34
C THR A 156 14.91 -4.26 1.61
N VAL A 157 13.90 -5.08 1.38
CA VAL A 157 13.96 -6.55 1.47
C VAL A 157 14.19 -7.11 0.07
N GLN A 158 15.17 -8.00 -0.08
CA GLN A 158 15.48 -8.69 -1.33
C GLN A 158 15.67 -10.17 -1.06
N CYS A 159 14.84 -11.01 -1.68
CA CYS A 159 14.94 -12.46 -1.52
C CYS A 159 15.17 -13.13 -2.88
N ALA A 160 16.13 -14.04 -2.95
CA ALA A 160 16.33 -14.90 -4.10
C ALA A 160 15.24 -15.97 -4.10
N THR A 161 14.53 -16.13 -5.20
CA THR A 161 13.48 -17.12 -5.40
C THR A 161 13.78 -17.98 -6.62
N GLY A 162 13.04 -19.07 -6.80
CA GLY A 162 13.16 -19.91 -8.01
C GLY A 162 12.86 -19.16 -9.32
N GLU A 163 12.12 -18.06 -9.25
CA GLU A 163 11.70 -17.23 -10.40
C GLU A 163 12.59 -15.99 -10.60
N GLY A 164 13.49 -15.69 -9.67
CA GLY A 164 14.34 -14.51 -9.74
C GLY A 164 14.57 -13.84 -8.39
N ILE A 165 14.51 -12.50 -8.34
CA ILE A 165 14.68 -11.74 -7.11
C ILE A 165 13.38 -11.02 -6.78
N SER A 166 12.77 -11.40 -5.67
CA SER A 166 11.65 -10.66 -5.06
C SER A 166 12.19 -9.43 -4.34
N VAL A 167 11.54 -8.28 -4.51
CA VAL A 167 11.93 -7.02 -3.88
C VAL A 167 10.73 -6.35 -3.22
N GLY A 168 10.87 -6.01 -1.95
CA GLY A 168 9.90 -5.29 -1.16
C GLY A 168 10.54 -4.36 -0.15
N THR A 169 9.76 -3.95 0.81
CA THR A 169 10.17 -3.11 1.95
C THR A 169 9.91 -3.87 3.25
N GLY A 170 10.65 -3.54 4.29
CA GLY A 170 10.42 -4.04 5.64
C GLY A 170 10.53 -2.92 6.67
N VAL A 171 9.97 -3.15 7.85
CA VAL A 171 9.99 -2.23 8.99
C VAL A 171 10.69 -2.90 10.15
N ILE A 172 11.79 -2.32 10.61
CA ILE A 172 12.48 -2.77 11.83
C ILE A 172 11.64 -2.34 13.03
N PHE A 173 11.20 -3.28 13.86
CA PHE A 173 10.36 -2.98 15.02
C PHE A 173 11.06 -3.23 16.37
N SER A 174 12.29 -3.73 16.34
CA SER A 174 13.09 -3.90 17.55
C SER A 174 14.58 -3.65 17.29
N GLU A 175 15.29 -3.11 18.28
CA GLU A 175 16.71 -2.77 18.19
C GLU A 175 17.60 -3.98 17.95
N ASP A 176 17.17 -5.15 18.38
CA ASP A 176 17.86 -6.43 18.18
C ASP A 176 17.61 -7.07 16.81
N GLY A 177 16.85 -6.39 15.94
CA GLY A 177 16.77 -6.67 14.51
C GLY A 177 15.62 -7.54 14.05
N TYR A 178 14.48 -7.52 14.71
CA TYR A 178 13.25 -8.06 14.15
C TYR A 178 12.64 -7.09 13.12
N ILE A 179 12.18 -7.65 12.01
CA ILE A 179 11.67 -6.90 10.85
C ILE A 179 10.34 -7.50 10.42
N ILE A 180 9.32 -6.65 10.19
CA ILE A 180 8.06 -7.04 9.57
C ILE A 180 8.15 -6.74 8.08
N THR A 181 7.62 -7.64 7.25
CA THR A 181 7.40 -7.45 5.82
C THR A 181 6.15 -8.22 5.38
N ASN A 182 5.74 -8.13 4.11
CA ASN A 182 4.69 -8.99 3.60
C ASN A 182 5.20 -10.41 3.32
N HIS A 183 4.32 -11.41 3.49
CA HIS A 183 4.62 -12.82 3.21
C HIS A 183 4.97 -13.04 1.74
N HIS A 184 4.23 -12.41 0.79
CA HIS A 184 4.50 -12.55 -0.62
C HIS A 184 5.89 -12.03 -1.05
N VAL A 185 6.52 -11.12 -0.27
CA VAL A 185 7.88 -10.62 -0.54
C VAL A 185 8.92 -11.71 -0.30
N VAL A 186 8.68 -12.61 0.65
CA VAL A 186 9.62 -13.68 1.05
C VAL A 186 9.22 -15.06 0.54
N ARG A 187 8.03 -15.20 -0.05
CA ARG A 187 7.50 -16.47 -0.55
C ARG A 187 8.44 -17.09 -1.59
N GLY A 188 8.76 -18.37 -1.43
CA GLY A 188 9.71 -19.10 -2.30
C GLY A 188 11.15 -18.65 -2.17
N GLY A 189 11.47 -17.82 -1.16
CA GLY A 189 12.81 -17.33 -0.91
C GLY A 189 13.75 -18.40 -0.39
N SER A 190 14.99 -18.42 -0.89
CA SER A 190 16.08 -19.28 -0.43
C SER A 190 17.17 -18.52 0.32
N GLU A 191 17.41 -17.29 -0.08
CA GLU A 191 18.34 -16.35 0.58
C GLU A 191 17.66 -14.98 0.64
N CYS A 192 17.75 -14.31 1.78
CA CYS A 192 17.13 -13.00 1.95
C CYS A 192 18.10 -12.01 2.58
N TYR A 193 18.08 -10.79 2.08
CA TYR A 193 18.93 -9.69 2.51
C TYR A 193 18.09 -8.44 2.76
N VAL A 194 18.49 -7.66 3.74
CA VAL A 194 17.94 -6.32 3.97
C VAL A 194 19.00 -5.27 3.74
N THR A 195 18.60 -4.16 3.14
CA THR A 195 19.49 -3.01 2.92
C THR A 195 18.95 -1.81 3.68
N LEU A 196 19.74 -1.27 4.61
CA LEU A 196 19.46 -0.06 5.38
C LEU A 196 19.48 1.19 4.50
N ASP A 197 18.98 2.30 5.01
CA ASP A 197 19.05 3.63 4.39
C ASP A 197 20.49 4.07 4.12
N THR A 198 21.43 3.70 4.98
CA THR A 198 22.88 3.93 4.82
C THR A 198 23.51 3.18 3.63
N GLY A 199 22.77 2.24 3.03
CA GLY A 199 23.25 1.38 1.95
C GLY A 199 23.90 0.09 2.42
N ARG A 200 23.99 -0.14 3.73
CA ARG A 200 24.52 -1.39 4.27
C ARG A 200 23.54 -2.52 4.03
N THR A 201 24.03 -3.62 3.50
CA THR A 201 23.26 -4.85 3.29
C THR A 201 23.64 -5.89 4.34
N MET A 202 22.66 -6.58 4.89
CA MET A 202 22.80 -7.61 5.92
C MET A 202 21.95 -8.82 5.52
N GLU A 203 22.47 -10.01 5.81
CA GLU A 203 21.72 -11.25 5.68
C GLU A 203 20.64 -11.32 6.78
N VAL A 204 19.50 -11.90 6.47
CA VAL A 204 18.42 -12.12 7.45
C VAL A 204 17.96 -13.56 7.44
N CYS A 205 17.43 -14.00 8.58
CA CYS A 205 16.80 -15.28 8.77
C CYS A 205 15.26 -15.12 8.77
N PHE A 206 14.55 -16.16 8.40
CA PHE A 206 13.10 -16.23 8.49
C PHE A 206 12.68 -16.73 9.89
N VAL A 207 11.81 -16.01 10.57
CA VAL A 207 11.27 -16.44 11.86
C VAL A 207 10.00 -17.23 11.63
N ALA A 208 8.99 -16.59 11.08
CA ALA A 208 7.70 -17.16 10.75
C ALA A 208 6.93 -16.26 9.79
N GLY A 209 5.87 -16.78 9.19
CA GLY A 209 4.98 -16.00 8.33
C GLY A 209 3.64 -16.66 8.19
N ASP A 210 2.64 -15.85 7.86
CA ASP A 210 1.29 -16.30 7.60
C ASP A 210 0.82 -15.77 6.25
N GLU A 211 0.44 -16.69 5.40
CA GLU A 211 -0.01 -16.36 4.04
C GLU A 211 -1.38 -15.70 4.05
N ASN A 212 -2.25 -16.03 5.02
CA ASN A 212 -3.61 -15.50 5.09
C ASN A 212 -3.64 -14.02 5.45
N SER A 213 -2.78 -13.59 6.36
CA SER A 213 -2.59 -12.18 6.72
C SER A 213 -1.58 -11.45 5.84
N ASP A 214 -0.88 -12.16 4.95
CA ASP A 214 0.22 -11.64 4.13
C ASP A 214 1.32 -10.96 4.96
N LEU A 215 1.68 -11.54 6.10
CA LEU A 215 2.72 -11.04 6.99
C LEU A 215 3.85 -12.05 7.19
N ALA A 216 5.07 -11.53 7.33
CA ALA A 216 6.24 -12.32 7.68
C ALA A 216 7.14 -11.54 8.64
N VAL A 217 7.81 -12.30 9.51
CA VAL A 217 8.82 -11.78 10.45
C VAL A 217 10.18 -12.32 10.06
N LEU A 218 11.13 -11.40 9.89
CA LEU A 218 12.53 -11.68 9.63
C LEU A 218 13.37 -11.28 10.84
N LYS A 219 14.58 -11.84 10.94
CA LYS A 219 15.53 -11.54 11.99
C LYS A 219 16.91 -11.27 11.41
N VAL A 220 17.50 -10.13 11.75
CA VAL A 220 18.94 -9.88 11.56
C VAL A 220 19.70 -10.68 12.60
N PRO A 221 20.55 -11.63 12.21
CA PRO A 221 21.28 -12.45 13.19
C PRO A 221 22.33 -11.61 13.94
N PRO A 222 22.66 -11.95 15.21
CA PRO A 222 23.61 -11.18 16.03
C PRO A 222 24.99 -10.98 15.40
N ARG A 223 25.42 -11.88 14.50
CA ARG A 223 26.69 -11.73 13.78
C ARG A 223 26.70 -10.49 12.89
N GLU A 224 25.56 -10.12 12.30
CA GLU A 224 25.41 -8.93 11.47
C GLU A 224 25.34 -7.65 12.33
N LEU A 225 24.60 -7.71 13.47
CA LEU A 225 24.47 -6.58 14.41
C LEU A 225 25.82 -6.17 15.01
N ARG A 226 26.69 -7.13 15.38
CA ARG A 226 28.03 -6.85 15.90
C ARG A 226 28.93 -6.05 14.95
N LEU A 227 28.54 -5.97 13.70
CA LEU A 227 29.25 -5.17 12.70
C LEU A 227 28.74 -3.72 12.66
N LEU A 228 27.71 -3.38 13.43
CA LEU A 228 27.17 -2.02 13.58
C LEU A 228 27.91 -1.30 14.73
N PRO A 229 28.04 0.04 14.66
CA PRO A 229 28.74 0.80 15.72
C PRO A 229 28.14 0.60 17.11
N ASP A 230 26.81 0.56 17.21
CA ASP A 230 26.07 0.47 18.47
C ASP A 230 25.52 -0.94 18.73
N GLU A 231 25.84 -1.93 17.88
CA GLU A 231 25.30 -3.30 17.90
C GLU A 231 23.76 -3.35 17.93
N ALA A 232 23.07 -2.25 17.57
CA ALA A 232 21.64 -2.07 17.58
C ALA A 232 21.16 -1.42 16.27
N LEU A 233 19.91 -1.67 15.93
CA LEU A 233 19.23 -1.06 14.78
C LEU A 233 18.22 0.00 15.21
N PRO A 234 18.07 1.07 14.41
CA PRO A 234 16.95 1.98 14.59
C PRO A 234 15.64 1.23 14.38
N CYS A 235 14.67 1.43 15.26
CA CYS A 235 13.36 0.77 15.17
C CYS A 235 12.21 1.79 15.12
N ALA A 236 11.12 1.39 14.47
CA ALA A 236 9.90 2.18 14.37
C ALA A 236 9.00 1.94 15.58
N SER A 237 8.30 2.99 16.01
CA SER A 237 7.18 2.88 16.94
C SER A 237 5.88 2.64 16.19
N PHE A 238 4.97 1.85 16.79
CA PHE A 238 3.67 1.55 16.22
C PHE A 238 2.57 2.28 17.00
N GLY A 239 1.68 2.93 16.24
CA GLY A 239 0.51 3.63 16.76
C GLY A 239 -0.76 2.82 16.56
N ASP A 240 -1.81 3.17 17.30
CA ASP A 240 -3.10 2.50 17.30
C ASP A 240 -3.93 2.88 16.06
N SER A 241 -4.03 1.97 15.09
CA SER A 241 -4.82 2.19 13.88
C SER A 241 -6.34 2.31 14.14
N GLU A 242 -6.83 1.87 15.30
CA GLU A 242 -8.24 1.99 15.65
C GLU A 242 -8.66 3.42 16.02
N LYS A 243 -7.69 4.30 16.22
CA LYS A 243 -7.93 5.73 16.44
C LYS A 243 -7.97 6.56 15.17
N LEU A 244 -7.62 5.96 14.04
CA LEU A 244 -7.66 6.63 12.75
C LEU A 244 -9.11 6.94 12.36
N VAL A 245 -9.28 8.07 11.70
CA VAL A 245 -10.54 8.43 11.06
C VAL A 245 -10.31 8.74 9.58
N VAL A 246 -11.37 8.61 8.77
CA VAL A 246 -11.30 8.97 7.35
C VAL A 246 -10.95 10.46 7.22
N GLY A 247 -9.91 10.74 6.45
CA GLY A 247 -9.35 12.08 6.26
C GLY A 247 -8.03 12.32 7.01
N ASP A 248 -7.63 11.45 7.94
CA ASP A 248 -6.36 11.60 8.65
C ASP A 248 -5.18 11.55 7.69
N PRO A 249 -4.22 12.49 7.81
CA PRO A 249 -3.01 12.49 7.00
C PRO A 249 -2.16 11.26 7.27
N VAL A 250 -1.66 10.64 6.21
CA VAL A 250 -0.74 9.51 6.30
C VAL A 250 0.40 9.63 5.31
N TYR A 251 1.51 8.96 5.64
CA TYR A 251 2.70 8.87 4.82
C TYR A 251 3.04 7.41 4.56
N ALA A 252 3.73 7.15 3.46
CA ALA A 252 4.32 5.85 3.20
C ALA A 252 5.78 6.00 2.79
N ILE A 253 6.65 5.14 3.31
CA ILE A 253 8.05 5.07 2.91
C ILE A 253 8.31 3.68 2.33
N GLY A 254 9.06 3.63 1.22
CA GLY A 254 9.40 2.37 0.59
C GLY A 254 10.55 2.50 -0.41
N ALA A 255 10.82 1.41 -1.12
CA ALA A 255 11.89 1.31 -2.10
C ALA A 255 11.35 0.95 -3.50
N PRO A 256 10.41 1.73 -4.08
CA PRO A 256 9.87 1.43 -5.39
C PRO A 256 10.97 1.42 -6.44
N ARG A 257 11.00 0.39 -7.30
CA ARG A 257 12.01 0.26 -8.37
C ARG A 257 13.46 0.41 -7.89
N ARG A 258 13.79 -0.04 -6.68
CA ARG A 258 15.10 0.11 -6.03
C ARG A 258 15.49 1.56 -5.71
N LEU A 259 14.55 2.50 -5.73
CA LEU A 259 14.74 3.88 -5.26
C LEU A 259 14.41 3.94 -3.76
N ARG A 260 15.44 3.70 -2.94
CA ARG A 260 15.29 3.64 -1.47
C ARG A 260 14.85 4.98 -0.90
N GLY A 261 14.06 4.93 0.19
CA GLY A 261 13.64 6.11 0.93
C GLY A 261 12.67 7.02 0.17
N THR A 262 11.85 6.47 -0.71
CA THR A 262 10.80 7.27 -1.35
C THR A 262 9.65 7.50 -0.36
N LEU A 263 9.38 8.77 -0.04
CA LEU A 263 8.24 9.19 0.77
C LEU A 263 7.07 9.57 -0.15
N THR A 264 5.91 9.03 0.12
CA THR A 264 4.63 9.49 -0.45
C THR A 264 3.68 9.89 0.66
N ASN A 265 2.68 10.70 0.36
CA ASN A 265 1.67 11.13 1.33
C ASN A 265 0.27 11.04 0.76
N GLY A 266 -0.70 10.95 1.64
CA GLY A 266 -2.11 10.90 1.34
C GLY A 266 -2.94 11.03 2.61
N ILE A 267 -4.14 10.46 2.55
CA ILE A 267 -5.07 10.38 3.69
C ILE A 267 -5.59 8.95 3.84
N ILE A 268 -6.14 8.64 5.00
CA ILE A 268 -7.02 7.48 5.17
C ILE A 268 -8.29 7.73 4.36
N SER A 269 -8.54 6.90 3.36
CA SER A 269 -9.71 7.02 2.46
C SER A 269 -10.89 6.18 2.94
N ALA A 270 -10.62 5.06 3.61
CA ALA A 270 -11.61 4.22 4.29
C ALA A 270 -10.93 3.36 5.37
N ILE A 271 -11.74 2.93 6.34
CA ILE A 271 -11.35 2.03 7.43
C ILE A 271 -12.21 0.76 7.28
N ASP A 272 -11.66 -0.38 7.73
CA ASP A 272 -12.35 -1.69 7.72
C ASP A 272 -12.92 -2.06 6.33
N ARG A 273 -12.09 -1.94 5.29
CA ARG A 273 -12.43 -2.38 3.94
C ARG A 273 -12.15 -3.86 3.80
N ASP A 274 -13.21 -4.65 3.62
CA ASP A 274 -13.06 -6.03 3.20
C ASP A 274 -12.70 -6.06 1.71
N VAL A 275 -11.51 -6.58 1.44
CA VAL A 275 -10.92 -6.68 0.11
C VAL A 275 -10.61 -8.14 -0.17
N GLU A 276 -11.09 -8.65 -1.29
CA GLU A 276 -10.74 -9.99 -1.74
C GLU A 276 -9.36 -9.97 -2.41
N VAL A 277 -8.49 -10.80 -1.89
CA VAL A 277 -7.08 -10.82 -2.23
C VAL A 277 -6.65 -12.28 -2.44
N GLU A 278 -6.31 -12.66 -3.66
CA GLU A 278 -5.94 -14.05 -4.01
C GLU A 278 -6.93 -15.09 -3.44
N GLY A 279 -8.24 -14.81 -3.50
CA GLY A 279 -9.31 -15.67 -2.96
C GLY A 279 -9.49 -15.63 -1.45
N ARG A 280 -8.89 -14.66 -0.76
CA ARG A 280 -8.99 -14.46 0.70
C ARG A 280 -9.57 -13.07 0.98
N THR A 281 -10.45 -12.97 1.96
CA THR A 281 -10.96 -11.68 2.41
C THR A 281 -10.07 -11.12 3.51
N MET A 282 -9.52 -9.91 3.28
CA MET A 282 -8.71 -9.18 4.25
C MET A 282 -9.39 -7.86 4.60
N THR A 283 -9.47 -7.53 5.88
CA THR A 283 -9.97 -6.23 6.35
C THR A 283 -8.80 -5.24 6.45
N LEU A 284 -8.78 -4.23 5.57
CA LEU A 284 -7.65 -3.35 5.35
C LEU A 284 -8.01 -1.87 5.55
N LEU A 285 -7.01 -1.04 5.85
CA LEU A 285 -7.06 0.40 5.69
C LEU A 285 -6.92 0.75 4.22
N GLN A 286 -7.74 1.67 3.73
CA GLN A 286 -7.61 2.24 2.39
C GLN A 286 -6.97 3.62 2.47
N THR A 287 -6.02 3.91 1.58
CA THR A 287 -5.36 5.22 1.46
C THR A 287 -5.24 5.63 0.00
N ASN A 288 -5.15 6.94 -0.24
CA ASN A 288 -4.79 7.50 -1.55
C ASN A 288 -3.30 7.89 -1.66
N ALA A 289 -2.50 7.60 -0.63
CA ALA A 289 -1.04 7.71 -0.75
C ALA A 289 -0.57 6.83 -1.91
N ALA A 290 0.34 7.34 -2.73
CA ALA A 290 0.84 6.61 -3.89
C ALA A 290 1.64 5.38 -3.45
N LEU A 291 1.04 4.19 -3.57
CA LEU A 291 1.67 2.90 -3.34
C LEU A 291 1.99 2.24 -4.69
N ASN A 292 3.19 1.71 -4.82
CA ASN A 292 3.66 1.00 -6.01
C ASN A 292 4.32 -0.31 -5.59
N SER A 293 4.55 -1.22 -6.54
CA SER A 293 5.38 -2.40 -6.31
C SER A 293 6.73 -1.96 -5.73
N GLY A 294 7.13 -2.56 -4.60
CA GLY A 294 8.30 -2.15 -3.82
C GLY A 294 7.95 -1.37 -2.55
N ASN A 295 6.73 -0.85 -2.38
CA ASN A 295 6.23 -0.34 -1.09
C ASN A 295 5.58 -1.45 -0.25
N SER A 296 5.31 -2.64 -0.83
CA SER A 296 4.82 -3.82 -0.10
C SER A 296 5.74 -4.14 1.08
N GLY A 297 5.16 -4.34 2.27
CA GLY A 297 5.88 -4.58 3.51
C GLY A 297 6.42 -3.33 4.19
N GLY A 298 6.32 -2.16 3.53
CA GLY A 298 6.69 -0.87 4.11
C GLY A 298 5.59 -0.26 4.98
N PRO A 299 5.93 0.76 5.80
CA PRO A 299 5.01 1.36 6.74
C PRO A 299 4.00 2.29 6.06
N LEU A 300 2.73 2.24 6.54
CA LEU A 300 1.81 3.36 6.51
C LEU A 300 1.97 4.09 7.85
N ILE A 301 2.20 5.41 7.81
CA ILE A 301 2.67 6.19 8.95
C ILE A 301 1.68 7.32 9.22
N SER A 302 1.29 7.52 10.48
CA SER A 302 0.46 8.65 10.92
C SER A 302 1.23 9.97 10.89
N GLU A 303 0.52 11.07 11.03
CA GLU A 303 1.15 12.40 11.18
C GLU A 303 2.02 12.53 12.45
N SER A 304 1.85 11.70 13.45
CA SER A 304 2.71 11.64 14.64
C SER A 304 3.98 10.80 14.46
N GLY A 305 4.23 10.27 13.26
CA GLY A 305 5.42 9.46 12.97
C GLY A 305 5.35 8.05 13.54
N GLN A 306 4.18 7.50 13.77
CA GLN A 306 3.98 6.12 14.22
C GLN A 306 3.47 5.27 13.06
N VAL A 307 3.92 4.02 12.99
CA VAL A 307 3.44 3.04 12.00
C VAL A 307 2.03 2.59 12.39
N VAL A 308 1.05 2.89 11.54
CA VAL A 308 -0.37 2.53 11.73
C VAL A 308 -0.82 1.40 10.81
N GLY A 309 0.07 0.91 9.95
CA GLY A 309 -0.20 -0.25 9.10
C GLY A 309 1.01 -0.66 8.27
N ILE A 310 0.92 -1.83 7.64
CA ILE A 310 1.89 -2.33 6.67
C ILE A 310 1.25 -2.34 5.28
N ASN A 311 1.86 -1.64 4.34
CA ASN A 311 1.36 -1.47 2.97
C ASN A 311 1.34 -2.80 2.20
N VAL A 312 0.26 -3.02 1.45
CA VAL A 312 0.09 -4.16 0.55
C VAL A 312 -0.10 -3.61 -0.87
N ALA A 313 0.98 -3.55 -1.65
CA ALA A 313 0.96 -2.93 -2.97
C ALA A 313 0.75 -3.92 -4.13
N LYS A 314 0.87 -5.24 -3.89
CA LYS A 314 0.76 -6.29 -4.92
C LYS A 314 -0.63 -6.31 -5.59
N TYR A 315 -1.67 -6.02 -4.82
CA TYR A 315 -3.06 -6.16 -5.25
C TYR A 315 -3.55 -5.09 -6.22
N MET A 316 -2.74 -4.06 -6.44
CA MET A 316 -3.02 -3.01 -7.42
C MET A 316 -2.84 -3.49 -8.86
N SER A 317 -2.08 -4.59 -9.08
CA SER A 317 -1.80 -5.11 -10.42
C SER A 317 -2.87 -6.08 -10.95
N ASP A 318 -3.64 -6.73 -10.06
CA ASP A 318 -4.61 -7.78 -10.43
C ASP A 318 -6.02 -7.25 -10.72
N TRP A 319 -6.36 -6.06 -10.23
CA TRP A 319 -7.61 -5.40 -10.54
C TRP A 319 -7.57 -4.76 -11.95
N ASN A 320 -7.85 -5.60 -12.97
CA ASN A 320 -8.06 -5.21 -14.37
C ASN A 320 -7.06 -4.19 -14.93
N ARG A 321 -6.02 -4.63 -15.58
CA ARG A 321 -5.14 -3.92 -16.57
C ARG A 321 -5.08 -2.37 -16.57
N ASP A 322 -5.92 -1.69 -15.80
CA ASP A 322 -5.92 -0.26 -15.54
C ASP A 322 -5.55 -0.04 -14.07
N SER A 323 -4.31 0.39 -13.81
CA SER A 323 -3.88 0.84 -12.49
C SER A 323 -4.83 1.94 -12.01
N VAL A 324 -5.64 1.67 -10.99
CA VAL A 324 -6.51 2.69 -10.39
C VAL A 324 -5.64 3.59 -9.52
N GLU A 325 -5.23 4.73 -10.06
CA GLU A 325 -4.48 5.73 -9.30
C GLU A 325 -5.28 6.16 -8.04
N GLY A 326 -4.58 6.27 -6.91
CA GLY A 326 -5.19 6.73 -5.65
C GLY A 326 -5.93 5.67 -4.85
N LEU A 327 -5.70 4.37 -5.13
CA LEU A 327 -6.22 3.26 -4.36
C LEU A 327 -5.07 2.46 -3.78
N GLY A 328 -4.80 2.58 -2.49
CA GLY A 328 -3.77 1.84 -1.76
C GLY A 328 -4.38 1.14 -0.55
N PHE A 329 -3.77 0.05 -0.09
CA PHE A 329 -4.22 -0.72 1.05
C PHE A 329 -3.08 -0.99 2.03
N ALA A 330 -3.43 -1.09 3.32
CA ALA A 330 -2.49 -1.47 4.37
C ALA A 330 -3.17 -2.34 5.43
N ILE A 331 -2.43 -3.30 5.97
CA ILE A 331 -2.85 -4.14 7.11
C ILE A 331 -2.78 -3.25 8.36
N PRO A 332 -3.88 -3.09 9.12
CA PRO A 332 -3.93 -2.21 10.28
C PRO A 332 -2.98 -2.65 11.41
N SER A 333 -2.36 -1.69 12.11
CA SER A 333 -1.45 -2.01 13.24
C SER A 333 -2.12 -2.79 14.37
N ALA A 334 -3.40 -2.59 14.61
CA ALA A 334 -4.18 -3.37 15.58
C ALA A 334 -4.22 -4.87 15.25
N GLN A 335 -4.16 -5.25 13.97
CA GLN A 335 -4.03 -6.66 13.56
C GLN A 335 -2.58 -7.12 13.64
N LEU A 336 -1.61 -6.23 13.31
CA LEU A 336 -0.19 -6.56 13.36
C LEU A 336 0.24 -7.00 14.75
N GLU A 337 -0.22 -6.32 15.81
CA GLU A 337 0.18 -6.62 17.20
C GLU A 337 -0.09 -8.09 17.54
N ARG A 338 -1.30 -8.59 17.23
CA ARG A 338 -1.67 -9.99 17.46
C ARG A 338 -0.87 -10.93 16.58
N ILE A 339 -0.93 -10.73 15.26
CA ILE A 339 -0.36 -11.67 14.28
C ILE A 339 1.15 -11.79 14.47
N VAL A 340 1.87 -10.68 14.62
CA VAL A 340 3.32 -10.69 14.82
C VAL A 340 3.71 -11.36 16.13
N ASN A 341 2.96 -11.11 17.22
CA ASN A 341 3.21 -11.75 18.50
C ASN A 341 2.92 -13.25 18.47
N ASP A 342 1.90 -13.68 17.72
CA ASP A 342 1.63 -15.10 17.50
C ASP A 342 2.78 -15.76 16.71
N LEU A 343 3.22 -15.15 15.62
CA LEU A 343 4.35 -15.62 14.82
C LEU A 343 5.65 -15.72 15.63
N LEU A 344 5.92 -14.74 16.49
CA LEU A 344 7.10 -14.75 17.36
C LEU A 344 7.03 -15.84 18.43
N LYS A 345 5.86 -16.08 18.99
CA LYS A 345 5.69 -16.97 20.14
C LYS A 345 5.51 -18.43 19.74
N TRP A 346 4.72 -18.69 18.69
CA TRP A 346 4.32 -20.04 18.28
C TRP A 346 4.81 -20.45 16.89
N GLY A 347 5.27 -19.49 16.09
CA GLY A 347 5.66 -19.74 14.70
C GLY A 347 4.49 -19.77 13.73
N GLU A 348 3.27 -19.58 14.21
CA GLU A 348 2.02 -19.61 13.44
C GLU A 348 0.98 -18.72 14.10
N VAL A 349 0.05 -18.18 13.30
CA VAL A 349 -1.09 -17.39 13.79
C VAL A 349 -2.08 -18.30 14.47
N GLN A 350 -2.46 -17.93 15.70
CA GLN A 350 -3.43 -18.71 16.45
C GLN A 350 -4.86 -18.41 15.97
N PRO A 351 -5.74 -19.44 15.93
CA PRO A 351 -7.11 -19.23 15.51
C PRO A 351 -7.83 -18.21 16.38
N GLU A 352 -8.69 -17.41 15.75
CA GLU A 352 -9.53 -16.48 16.50
C GLU A 352 -10.64 -17.24 17.26
N PRO A 353 -10.85 -16.90 18.53
CA PRO A 353 -11.88 -17.56 19.30
C PRO A 353 -13.28 -17.20 18.79
N ARG A 354 -14.18 -18.18 18.79
CA ARG A 354 -15.58 -18.00 18.42
C ARG A 354 -16.38 -17.48 19.61
N LEU A 355 -17.17 -16.42 19.42
CA LEU A 355 -18.10 -15.93 20.42
C LEU A 355 -19.45 -16.65 20.37
N GLY A 356 -19.87 -17.07 19.18
CA GLY A 356 -21.17 -17.72 18.98
C GLY A 356 -22.36 -16.78 19.07
N ILE A 357 -22.16 -15.50 18.78
CA ILE A 357 -23.20 -14.47 18.77
C ILE A 357 -23.15 -13.66 17.47
N TRP A 358 -24.31 -13.30 16.97
CA TRP A 358 -24.48 -12.32 15.91
C TRP A 358 -25.00 -11.03 16.53
N VAL A 359 -24.42 -9.92 16.17
CA VAL A 359 -24.70 -8.63 16.79
C VAL A 359 -25.00 -7.56 15.75
N LEU A 360 -25.85 -6.61 16.12
CA LEU A 360 -26.22 -5.43 15.34
C LEU A 360 -25.99 -4.19 16.18
N THR A 361 -25.44 -3.15 15.59
CA THR A 361 -25.34 -1.84 16.26
C THR A 361 -26.57 -1.02 15.93
N ASP A 362 -27.31 -0.57 16.95
CA ASP A 362 -28.45 0.32 16.83
C ASP A 362 -28.28 1.59 17.69
N GLU A 363 -29.34 2.40 17.82
CA GLU A 363 -29.31 3.66 18.60
C GLU A 363 -29.06 3.41 20.11
N ASP A 364 -29.43 2.23 20.62
CA ASP A 364 -29.31 1.84 22.05
C ASP A 364 -28.02 1.10 22.36
N GLY A 365 -27.20 0.75 21.36
CA GLY A 365 -25.89 0.10 21.50
C GLY A 365 -25.72 -1.19 20.70
N LEU A 366 -25.01 -2.15 21.23
CA LEU A 366 -24.70 -3.43 20.58
C LEU A 366 -25.71 -4.52 20.98
N LEU A 367 -26.69 -4.74 20.12
CA LEU A 367 -27.76 -5.73 20.28
C LEU A 367 -27.32 -7.12 19.84
N VAL A 368 -27.57 -8.14 20.64
CA VAL A 368 -27.47 -9.55 20.25
C VAL A 368 -28.70 -9.90 19.38
N ASP A 369 -28.50 -10.11 18.09
CA ASP A 369 -29.52 -10.50 17.13
C ASP A 369 -29.86 -11.99 17.25
N SER A 370 -28.81 -12.82 17.26
CA SER A 370 -28.95 -14.27 17.42
C SER A 370 -27.75 -14.89 18.16
N VAL A 371 -27.96 -16.09 18.68
CA VAL A 371 -26.96 -16.88 19.39
C VAL A 371 -26.92 -18.25 18.73
N ASP A 372 -25.74 -18.67 18.32
CA ASP A 372 -25.54 -20.01 17.74
C ASP A 372 -25.71 -21.06 18.82
N PRO A 373 -26.47 -22.16 18.54
CA PRO A 373 -26.56 -23.26 19.46
C PRO A 373 -25.21 -23.94 19.67
N ASP A 374 -25.01 -24.58 20.81
CA ASP A 374 -23.80 -25.33 21.15
C ASP A 374 -22.50 -24.47 21.17
N THR A 375 -22.62 -23.21 21.55
CA THR A 375 -21.50 -22.28 21.72
C THR A 375 -21.34 -21.79 23.15
N ALA A 376 -20.19 -21.24 23.48
CA ALA A 376 -19.89 -20.64 24.78
C ALA A 376 -20.96 -19.60 25.20
N ALA A 377 -21.41 -18.76 24.25
CA ALA A 377 -22.46 -17.77 24.51
C ALA A 377 -23.80 -18.40 24.87
N ALA A 378 -24.22 -19.46 24.17
CA ALA A 378 -25.44 -20.18 24.47
C ALA A 378 -25.35 -20.86 25.87
N ALA A 379 -24.22 -21.48 26.17
CA ALA A 379 -23.96 -22.13 27.49
C ALA A 379 -23.95 -21.09 28.62
N ALA A 380 -23.40 -19.90 28.41
CA ALA A 380 -23.38 -18.80 29.37
C ALA A 380 -24.76 -18.09 29.50
N GLY A 381 -25.74 -18.47 28.69
CA GLY A 381 -27.10 -17.94 28.77
C GLY A 381 -27.32 -16.56 28.14
N VAL A 382 -26.47 -16.20 27.19
CA VAL A 382 -26.70 -15.03 26.28
C VAL A 382 -27.94 -15.32 25.43
N ARG A 383 -28.73 -14.32 25.13
CA ARG A 383 -30.01 -14.49 24.40
C ARG A 383 -30.19 -13.38 23.35
N PRO A 384 -30.90 -13.66 22.27
CA PRO A 384 -31.38 -12.62 21.38
C PRO A 384 -32.16 -11.55 22.16
N GLY A 385 -31.90 -10.28 21.87
CA GLY A 385 -32.47 -9.13 22.56
C GLY A 385 -31.67 -8.61 23.76
N ASP A 386 -30.54 -9.25 24.10
CA ASP A 386 -29.58 -8.69 25.05
C ASP A 386 -28.79 -7.55 24.38
N TYR A 387 -28.45 -6.51 25.13
CA TYR A 387 -27.46 -5.51 24.72
C TYR A 387 -26.15 -5.78 25.44
N ILE A 388 -25.05 -5.87 24.69
CA ILE A 388 -23.71 -5.97 25.26
C ILE A 388 -23.27 -4.55 25.61
N ILE A 389 -23.10 -4.25 26.89
CA ILE A 389 -22.72 -2.91 27.36
C ILE A 389 -21.26 -2.84 27.81
N ALA A 390 -20.65 -3.99 28.17
CA ALA A 390 -19.22 -4.07 28.43
C ALA A 390 -18.67 -5.48 28.13
N ALA A 391 -17.38 -5.54 27.78
CA ALA A 391 -16.60 -6.76 27.60
C ALA A 391 -15.23 -6.57 28.27
N GLN A 392 -14.80 -7.54 29.11
CA GLN A 392 -13.57 -7.44 29.91
C GLN A 392 -13.47 -6.09 30.69
N GLY A 393 -14.59 -5.63 31.25
CA GLY A 393 -14.66 -4.37 31.98
C GLY A 393 -14.56 -3.10 31.12
N ARG A 394 -14.45 -3.22 29.79
CA ARG A 394 -14.43 -2.09 28.85
C ARG A 394 -15.83 -1.85 28.29
N GLU A 395 -16.24 -0.59 28.20
CA GLU A 395 -17.50 -0.20 27.56
C GLU A 395 -17.51 -0.67 26.09
N VAL A 396 -18.64 -1.24 25.65
CA VAL A 396 -18.89 -1.72 24.29
C VAL A 396 -20.17 -1.07 23.81
N ARG A 397 -20.14 -0.41 22.67
CA ARG A 397 -21.29 0.19 22.01
C ARG A 397 -21.46 -0.25 20.56
N THR A 398 -20.37 -0.70 19.96
CA THR A 398 -20.31 -1.07 18.55
C THR A 398 -19.73 -2.46 18.36
N ASN A 399 -19.93 -3.01 17.18
CA ASN A 399 -19.32 -4.26 16.76
C ASN A 399 -17.78 -4.20 16.85
N GLN A 400 -17.21 -3.06 16.47
CA GLN A 400 -15.76 -2.83 16.53
C GLN A 400 -15.22 -2.89 17.97
N ASP A 401 -15.96 -2.35 18.95
CA ASP A 401 -15.54 -2.40 20.35
C ASP A 401 -15.46 -3.85 20.84
N LEU A 402 -16.42 -4.69 20.47
CA LEU A 402 -16.42 -6.10 20.81
C LEU A 402 -15.28 -6.85 20.10
N PHE A 403 -15.04 -6.58 18.83
CA PHE A 403 -13.92 -7.18 18.10
C PHE A 403 -12.56 -6.78 18.66
N ARG A 404 -12.38 -5.54 19.15
CA ARG A 404 -11.17 -5.13 19.86
C ARG A 404 -10.88 -6.02 21.07
N VAL A 405 -11.91 -6.33 21.85
CA VAL A 405 -11.75 -7.21 23.00
C VAL A 405 -11.45 -8.64 22.54
N ARG A 406 -12.18 -9.15 21.55
CA ARG A 406 -11.99 -10.52 21.01
C ARG A 406 -10.55 -10.73 20.51
N ARG A 407 -9.97 -9.76 19.80
CA ARG A 407 -8.59 -9.86 19.28
C ARG A 407 -7.52 -10.02 20.35
N THR A 408 -7.81 -9.70 21.60
CA THR A 408 -6.87 -9.86 22.72
C THR A 408 -6.97 -11.23 23.40
N LEU A 409 -7.91 -12.07 22.96
CA LEU A 409 -8.24 -13.36 23.59
C LEU A 409 -7.89 -14.51 22.65
N TYR A 410 -7.63 -15.66 23.25
CA TYR A 410 -7.33 -16.91 22.57
C TYR A 410 -8.38 -17.96 22.87
N VAL A 411 -8.37 -19.05 22.11
CA VAL A 411 -9.18 -20.23 22.40
C VAL A 411 -8.83 -20.76 23.81
N GLY A 412 -9.85 -20.99 24.61
CA GLY A 412 -9.72 -21.40 26.02
C GLY A 412 -9.68 -20.23 27.02
N ASP A 413 -9.57 -18.98 26.56
CA ASP A 413 -9.66 -17.83 27.44
C ASP A 413 -11.12 -17.58 27.90
N ARG A 414 -11.26 -16.81 28.97
CA ARG A 414 -12.56 -16.39 29.48
C ARG A 414 -12.87 -14.96 29.06
N LEU A 415 -14.03 -14.81 28.44
CA LEU A 415 -14.59 -13.49 28.09
C LEU A 415 -15.70 -13.14 29.08
N GLU A 416 -15.50 -12.08 29.86
CA GLU A 416 -16.53 -11.51 30.73
C GLU A 416 -17.35 -10.49 29.97
N LEU A 417 -18.66 -10.72 29.87
CA LEU A 417 -19.60 -9.80 29.26
C LEU A 417 -20.56 -9.22 30.30
N THR A 418 -20.80 -7.92 30.23
CA THR A 418 -21.90 -7.26 30.93
C THR A 418 -23.02 -7.03 29.94
N LEU A 419 -24.19 -7.61 30.20
CA LEU A 419 -25.36 -7.57 29.35
C LEU A 419 -26.49 -6.76 29.99
N ARG A 420 -27.24 -6.01 29.19
CA ARG A 420 -28.51 -5.39 29.57
C ARG A 420 -29.66 -6.20 28.95
N ARG A 421 -30.47 -6.81 29.80
CA ARG A 421 -31.68 -7.59 29.42
C ARG A 421 -32.92 -6.92 29.99
N GLY A 422 -33.61 -6.11 29.19
CA GLY A 422 -34.66 -5.20 29.70
C GLY A 422 -34.08 -4.22 30.74
N ASP A 423 -34.62 -4.23 31.96
CA ASP A 423 -34.15 -3.37 33.06
C ASP A 423 -33.05 -3.99 33.92
N ARG A 424 -32.58 -5.18 33.56
CA ARG A 424 -31.59 -5.94 34.37
C ARG A 424 -30.21 -5.87 33.71
N VAL A 425 -29.20 -5.72 34.57
CA VAL A 425 -27.79 -5.90 34.17
C VAL A 425 -27.37 -7.28 34.64
N LEU A 426 -26.72 -8.02 33.77
CA LEU A 426 -26.27 -9.39 33.98
C LEU A 426 -24.77 -9.47 33.66
N GLU A 427 -24.01 -10.19 34.45
CA GLU A 427 -22.64 -10.58 34.15
C GLU A 427 -22.62 -12.03 33.72
N VAL A 428 -22.02 -12.33 32.60
CA VAL A 428 -21.84 -13.68 32.06
C VAL A 428 -20.40 -13.91 31.68
N THR A 429 -19.91 -15.12 31.82
CA THR A 429 -18.55 -15.50 31.42
C THR A 429 -18.66 -16.58 30.35
N LEU A 430 -18.04 -16.32 29.20
CA LEU A 430 -17.89 -17.28 28.11
C LEU A 430 -16.51 -17.92 28.20
N GLU A 431 -16.43 -19.24 28.14
CA GLU A 431 -15.19 -19.98 27.92
C GLU A 431 -15.06 -20.15 26.39
N LEU A 432 -14.09 -19.46 25.79
CA LEU A 432 -14.04 -19.29 24.34
C LEU A 432 -13.59 -20.57 23.63
N ASP A 433 -14.37 -20.97 22.63
CA ASP A 433 -14.12 -22.15 21.82
C ASP A 433 -13.45 -21.80 20.49
N GLU A 434 -12.88 -22.81 19.85
CA GLU A 434 -12.42 -22.70 18.47
C GLU A 434 -13.61 -22.52 17.50
N ALA A 435 -13.42 -21.75 16.43
CA ALA A 435 -14.42 -21.70 15.37
C ALA A 435 -14.58 -23.11 14.78
N ALA A 436 -15.81 -23.62 14.75
CA ALA A 436 -16.06 -24.86 14.00
C ALA A 436 -15.91 -24.56 12.52
N ASP A 437 -15.15 -25.40 11.80
CA ASP A 437 -14.97 -25.37 10.35
C ASP A 437 -16.28 -25.38 9.56
#